data_c1c6b09dc84306fd14a68b423ac6c301
#
_entry.id   c1c6b09dc84306fd14a68b423ac6c301
#
_cell.length_a   1.000
_cell.length_b   1.000
_cell.length_c   1.000
_cell.angle_alpha   90.00
_cell.angle_beta   90.00
_cell.angle_gamma   90.00
#
_symmetry.space_group_name_H-M   'P 1'
#
loop_
_entity.id
_entity.type
_entity.pdbx_description
1 polymer ?
#
loop_
_entity_poly.entity_id
_entity_poly.type
_entity_poly.pdbx_seq_one_letter_code
_entity_poly.pdbx_strand_id
1 'polypeptide(L)'
;MTWLADTRTSYDTVAESYAEFVSGVLEEQPYMKAALALFAAEVDGRAVDVGCGPGHFTAHLAALGVEASGVDLSPAMIELARRAHPELRFDVGSMTDLALPDASMAGVLAFWSLIHIPDEAVPVALGHFRRVLRPGGLLTIGYHVGAGTRLKTQGYGGHPMRVHVHLRQPWWLARRVREAGFTVEAEWALNPENEVSQAILFARTAG
;
A
#
# COMPACT_ATOMS: atom_id res chain seq x y z
N MET A 1 14.01 8.03 -18.12
CA MET A 1 13.48 8.28 -16.76
C MET A 1 13.45 6.94 -16.04
N THR A 2 13.58 6.94 -14.71
CA THR A 2 13.48 5.73 -13.91
C THR A 2 11.99 5.42 -13.64
N TRP A 3 11.64 4.16 -13.41
CA TRP A 3 10.27 3.76 -13.04
C TRP A 3 9.72 4.57 -11.85
N LEU A 4 10.60 4.93 -10.89
CA LEU A 4 10.23 5.72 -9.71
C LEU A 4 9.79 7.15 -10.10
N ALA A 5 10.56 7.81 -10.99
CA ALA A 5 10.23 9.14 -11.47
C ALA A 5 8.95 9.15 -12.33
N ASP A 6 8.78 8.14 -13.19
CA ASP A 6 7.57 7.97 -14.00
C ASP A 6 6.33 7.76 -13.12
N THR A 7 6.44 6.92 -12.07
CA THR A 7 5.35 6.69 -11.11
C THR A 7 4.99 7.99 -10.36
N ARG A 8 5.99 8.69 -9.83
CA ARG A 8 5.78 9.96 -9.11
C ARG A 8 5.07 10.99 -10.01
N THR A 9 5.62 11.26 -11.18
CA THR A 9 5.05 12.25 -12.13
C THR A 9 3.62 11.87 -12.54
N SER A 10 3.37 10.58 -12.76
CA SER A 10 2.03 10.10 -13.12
C SER A 10 1.01 10.36 -12.00
N TYR A 11 1.36 10.02 -10.75
CA TYR A 11 0.45 10.25 -9.63
C TYR A 11 0.33 11.72 -9.23
N ASP A 12 1.38 12.53 -9.42
CA ASP A 12 1.26 14.00 -9.28
C ASP A 12 0.26 14.58 -10.30
N THR A 13 0.26 14.05 -11.54
CA THR A 13 -0.63 14.52 -12.61
C THR A 13 -2.10 14.18 -12.35
N VAL A 14 -2.40 13.03 -11.76
CA VAL A 14 -3.78 12.54 -11.59
C VAL A 14 -4.32 12.70 -10.17
N ALA A 15 -3.60 13.40 -9.28
CA ALA A 15 -3.88 13.38 -7.86
C ALA A 15 -5.33 13.74 -7.51
N GLU A 16 -5.86 14.86 -8.03
CA GLU A 16 -7.24 15.29 -7.77
C GLU A 16 -8.26 14.28 -8.30
N SER A 17 -8.14 13.87 -9.57
CA SER A 17 -9.08 12.92 -10.17
C SER A 17 -8.98 11.51 -9.57
N TYR A 18 -7.80 11.13 -9.05
CA TYR A 18 -7.65 9.90 -8.29
C TYR A 18 -8.36 10.00 -6.92
N ALA A 19 -8.21 11.12 -6.22
CA ALA A 19 -8.88 11.34 -4.94
C ALA A 19 -10.42 11.29 -5.09
N GLU A 20 -10.96 11.88 -6.16
CA GLU A 20 -12.39 11.76 -6.51
C GLU A 20 -12.78 10.29 -6.77
N PHE A 21 -11.97 9.57 -7.56
CA PHE A 21 -12.23 8.15 -7.89
C PHE A 21 -12.27 7.24 -6.67
N VAL A 22 -11.37 7.45 -5.68
CA VAL A 22 -11.34 6.62 -4.47
C VAL A 22 -12.28 7.10 -3.37
N SER A 23 -12.92 8.26 -3.56
CA SER A 23 -13.94 8.76 -2.65
C SER A 23 -15.11 7.78 -2.59
N GLY A 24 -15.39 7.24 -1.39
CA GLY A 24 -16.44 6.24 -1.19
C GLY A 24 -16.09 4.80 -1.57
N VAL A 25 -14.87 4.53 -2.08
CA VAL A 25 -14.48 3.16 -2.48
C VAL A 25 -14.67 2.14 -1.35
N LEU A 26 -14.45 2.53 -0.11
CA LEU A 26 -14.62 1.65 1.05
C LEU A 26 -16.07 1.27 1.32
N GLU A 27 -17.06 2.13 0.99
CA GLU A 27 -18.47 1.82 1.16
C GLU A 27 -18.90 0.64 0.28
N GLU A 28 -18.29 0.52 -0.88
CA GLU A 28 -18.62 -0.50 -1.88
C GLU A 28 -17.77 -1.77 -1.77
N GLN A 29 -16.78 -1.79 -0.86
CA GLN A 29 -15.79 -2.87 -0.75
C GLN A 29 -15.80 -3.55 0.63
N PRO A 30 -16.79 -4.41 0.93
CA PRO A 30 -16.96 -4.99 2.29
C PRO A 30 -15.75 -5.86 2.71
N TYR A 31 -15.12 -6.58 1.80
CA TYR A 31 -13.95 -7.40 2.10
C TYR A 31 -12.71 -6.55 2.42
N MET A 32 -12.56 -5.40 1.76
CA MET A 32 -11.52 -4.44 2.06
C MET A 32 -11.73 -3.82 3.44
N LYS A 33 -12.97 -3.43 3.78
CA LYS A 33 -13.32 -2.98 5.14
C LYS A 33 -13.00 -4.03 6.19
N ALA A 34 -13.34 -5.29 5.94
CA ALA A 34 -13.05 -6.39 6.86
C ALA A 34 -11.54 -6.60 7.06
N ALA A 35 -10.74 -6.46 5.99
CA ALA A 35 -9.29 -6.56 6.08
C ALA A 35 -8.68 -5.41 6.90
N LEU A 36 -9.16 -4.18 6.72
CA LEU A 36 -8.73 -3.03 7.52
C LEU A 36 -9.17 -3.13 8.98
N ALA A 37 -10.37 -3.65 9.25
CA ALA A 37 -10.83 -3.91 10.60
C ALA A 37 -9.99 -5.00 11.30
N LEU A 38 -9.63 -6.07 10.59
CA LEU A 38 -8.71 -7.09 11.10
C LEU A 38 -7.34 -6.48 11.39
N PHE A 39 -6.78 -5.69 10.44
CA PHE A 39 -5.52 -4.99 10.67
C PHE A 39 -5.58 -4.11 11.92
N ALA A 40 -6.64 -3.31 12.08
CA ALA A 40 -6.81 -2.43 13.24
C ALA A 40 -6.93 -3.21 14.57
N ALA A 41 -7.61 -4.35 14.57
CA ALA A 41 -7.76 -5.21 15.77
C ALA A 41 -6.44 -5.88 16.19
N GLU A 42 -5.55 -6.14 15.23
CA GLU A 42 -4.30 -6.87 15.43
C GLU A 42 -3.07 -5.97 15.65
N VAL A 43 -3.21 -4.66 15.40
CA VAL A 43 -2.13 -3.67 15.54
C VAL A 43 -2.30 -2.89 16.84
N ASP A 44 -1.45 -3.16 17.80
CA ASP A 44 -1.39 -2.42 19.08
C ASP A 44 -0.24 -1.39 19.03
N GLY A 45 -0.55 -0.16 18.59
CA GLY A 45 0.40 0.95 18.49
C GLY A 45 0.42 1.60 17.12
N ARG A 46 1.57 2.18 16.77
CA ARG A 46 1.73 3.00 15.56
C ARG A 46 1.72 2.16 14.29
N ALA A 47 0.99 2.64 13.29
CA ALA A 47 0.98 2.03 11.96
C ALA A 47 1.31 3.06 10.88
N VAL A 48 1.89 2.56 9.77
CA VAL A 48 2.13 3.35 8.58
C VAL A 48 1.45 2.74 7.36
N ASP A 49 0.73 3.57 6.62
CA ASP A 49 0.15 3.26 5.31
C ASP A 49 1.14 3.73 4.23
N VAL A 50 1.76 2.78 3.52
CA VAL A 50 2.83 3.03 2.56
C VAL A 50 2.31 3.00 1.13
N GLY A 51 2.35 4.14 0.46
CA GLY A 51 1.61 4.43 -0.76
C GLY A 51 0.17 4.83 -0.42
N CYS A 52 0.02 5.71 0.57
CA CYS A 52 -1.27 6.09 1.14
C CYS A 52 -2.16 6.90 0.20
N GLY A 53 -1.61 7.43 -0.92
CA GLY A 53 -2.34 8.30 -1.83
C GLY A 53 -2.95 9.50 -1.11
N PRO A 54 -4.25 9.81 -1.34
CA PRO A 54 -4.94 10.93 -0.68
C PRO A 54 -5.34 10.64 0.78
N GLY A 55 -4.86 9.55 1.40
CA GLY A 55 -4.98 9.27 2.82
C GLY A 55 -6.28 8.57 3.27
N HIS A 56 -7.12 8.11 2.37
CA HIS A 56 -8.43 7.53 2.71
C HIS A 56 -8.33 6.23 3.56
N PHE A 57 -7.36 5.35 3.31
CA PHE A 57 -7.13 4.17 4.16
C PHE A 57 -6.51 4.56 5.49
N THR A 58 -5.55 5.49 5.49
CA THR A 58 -4.93 6.02 6.71
C THR A 58 -6.00 6.61 7.65
N ALA A 59 -6.91 7.43 7.11
CA ALA A 59 -8.02 8.02 7.87
C ALA A 59 -8.99 6.97 8.39
N HIS A 60 -9.30 5.94 7.58
CA HIS A 60 -10.15 4.84 8.03
C HIS A 60 -9.51 4.06 9.19
N LEU A 61 -8.21 3.77 9.13
CA LEU A 61 -7.49 3.13 10.25
C LEU A 61 -7.51 4.00 11.51
N ALA A 62 -7.32 5.32 11.37
CA ALA A 62 -7.41 6.25 12.50
C ALA A 62 -8.81 6.25 13.12
N ALA A 63 -9.87 6.22 12.30
CA ALA A 63 -11.26 6.10 12.78
C ALA A 63 -11.53 4.77 13.50
N LEU A 64 -10.77 3.70 13.21
CA LEU A 64 -10.80 2.43 13.93
C LEU A 64 -9.90 2.43 15.19
N GLY A 65 -9.29 3.56 15.55
CA GLY A 65 -8.48 3.71 16.76
C GLY A 65 -6.99 3.42 16.62
N VAL A 66 -6.48 3.20 15.39
CA VAL A 66 -5.05 2.99 15.15
C VAL A 66 -4.32 4.33 15.13
N GLU A 67 -3.14 4.43 15.76
CA GLU A 67 -2.22 5.58 15.60
C GLU A 67 -1.59 5.52 14.19
N ALA A 68 -2.38 5.90 13.17
CA ALA A 68 -2.02 5.77 11.77
C ALA A 68 -1.32 7.01 11.22
N SER A 69 -0.36 6.78 10.33
CA SER A 69 0.32 7.79 9.50
C SER A 69 0.45 7.30 8.07
N GLY A 70 0.66 8.21 7.11
CA GLY A 70 0.79 7.86 5.70
C GLY A 70 2.12 8.31 5.09
N VAL A 71 2.63 7.51 4.16
CA VAL A 71 3.78 7.87 3.31
C VAL A 71 3.41 7.61 1.85
N ASP A 72 3.62 8.58 0.98
CA ASP A 72 3.43 8.42 -0.46
C ASP A 72 4.58 9.04 -1.26
N LEU A 73 4.84 8.47 -2.44
CA LEU A 73 5.87 8.95 -3.35
C LEU A 73 5.51 10.31 -3.98
N SER A 74 4.21 10.58 -4.18
CA SER A 74 3.68 11.77 -4.84
C SER A 74 3.47 12.93 -3.84
N PRO A 75 4.19 14.06 -3.99
CA PRO A 75 3.91 15.27 -3.22
C PRO A 75 2.47 15.77 -3.36
N ALA A 76 1.87 15.66 -4.56
CA ALA A 76 0.51 16.10 -4.79
C ALA A 76 -0.51 15.24 -4.01
N MET A 77 -0.29 13.92 -3.93
CA MET A 77 -1.11 13.03 -3.07
C MET A 77 -1.01 13.43 -1.60
N ILE A 78 0.20 13.68 -1.11
CA ILE A 78 0.43 14.08 0.29
C ILE A 78 -0.20 15.43 0.60
N GLU A 79 -0.19 16.38 -0.35
CA GLU A 79 -0.88 17.66 -0.17
C GLU A 79 -2.40 17.46 -0.02
N LEU A 80 -3.00 16.60 -0.85
CA LEU A 80 -4.42 16.22 -0.76
C LEU A 80 -4.72 15.56 0.60
N ALA A 81 -3.90 14.58 1.00
CA ALA A 81 -4.06 13.88 2.26
C ALA A 81 -4.03 14.83 3.47
N ARG A 82 -3.08 15.77 3.50
CA ARG A 82 -2.96 16.79 4.57
C ARG A 82 -4.12 17.77 4.59
N ARG A 83 -4.67 18.11 3.41
CA ARG A 83 -5.86 18.98 3.33
C ARG A 83 -7.12 18.28 3.83
N ALA A 84 -7.28 17.00 3.46
CA ALA A 84 -8.45 16.20 3.81
C ALA A 84 -8.44 15.74 5.29
N HIS A 85 -7.25 15.48 5.85
CA HIS A 85 -7.06 14.88 7.18
C HIS A 85 -5.95 15.62 7.94
N PRO A 86 -6.16 16.91 8.30
CA PRO A 86 -5.11 17.75 8.91
C PRO A 86 -4.65 17.27 10.30
N GLU A 87 -5.41 16.40 10.96
CA GLU A 87 -5.08 15.78 12.24
C GLU A 87 -4.11 14.60 12.12
N LEU A 88 -3.92 14.07 10.90
CA LEU A 88 -3.06 12.91 10.65
C LEU A 88 -1.70 13.34 10.07
N ARG A 89 -0.71 12.49 10.29
CA ARG A 89 0.63 12.73 9.76
C ARG A 89 0.81 12.06 8.40
N PHE A 90 1.26 12.85 7.42
CA PHE A 90 1.59 12.39 6.07
C PHE A 90 2.95 12.93 5.64
N ASP A 91 3.81 12.05 5.12
CA ASP A 91 5.15 12.42 4.66
C ASP A 91 5.38 11.94 3.21
N VAL A 92 6.11 12.75 2.43
CA VAL A 92 6.55 12.33 1.09
C VAL A 92 7.72 11.37 1.26
N GLY A 93 7.63 10.18 0.64
CA GLY A 93 8.69 9.18 0.75
C GLY A 93 8.51 8.00 -0.21
N SER A 94 9.53 7.17 -0.33
CA SER A 94 9.51 5.95 -1.13
C SER A 94 9.50 4.71 -0.25
N MET A 95 8.72 3.69 -0.63
CA MET A 95 8.78 2.39 0.05
C MET A 95 10.12 1.66 -0.13
N THR A 96 10.91 2.07 -1.11
CA THR A 96 12.28 1.57 -1.31
C THR A 96 13.34 2.37 -0.56
N ASP A 97 12.92 3.41 0.19
CA ASP A 97 13.78 4.25 1.04
C ASP A 97 12.92 4.91 2.13
N LEU A 98 12.36 4.10 3.05
CA LEU A 98 11.51 4.59 4.12
C LEU A 98 12.33 5.30 5.22
N ALA A 99 12.11 6.60 5.36
CA ALA A 99 12.73 7.44 6.39
C ALA A 99 12.01 7.31 7.75
N LEU A 100 11.81 6.07 8.21
CA LEU A 100 11.22 5.75 9.52
C LEU A 100 12.26 5.01 10.37
N PRO A 101 12.27 5.21 11.71
CA PRO A 101 13.18 4.48 12.59
C PRO A 101 12.93 2.96 12.57
N ASP A 102 13.97 2.20 12.88
CA ASP A 102 13.89 0.75 13.04
C ASP A 102 12.92 0.38 14.18
N ALA A 103 12.18 -0.71 14.01
CA ALA A 103 11.25 -1.26 15.00
C ALA A 103 10.29 -0.23 15.63
N SER A 104 9.92 0.81 14.87
CA SER A 104 9.08 1.91 15.34
C SER A 104 7.59 1.73 15.06
N MET A 105 7.21 0.76 14.23
CA MET A 105 5.84 0.50 13.80
C MET A 105 5.35 -0.86 14.30
N ALA A 106 4.10 -0.89 14.75
CA ALA A 106 3.36 -2.12 15.05
C ALA A 106 2.71 -2.72 13.81
N GLY A 107 2.38 -1.87 12.81
CA GLY A 107 1.78 -2.28 11.56
C GLY A 107 2.29 -1.51 10.35
N VAL A 108 2.38 -2.21 9.21
CA VAL A 108 2.59 -1.64 7.87
C VAL A 108 1.45 -2.08 6.97
N LEU A 109 0.72 -1.12 6.41
CA LEU A 109 -0.25 -1.34 5.35
C LEU A 109 0.38 -0.94 4.01
N ALA A 110 0.24 -1.75 2.97
CA ALA A 110 0.66 -1.44 1.60
C ALA A 110 -0.44 -1.89 0.63
N PHE A 111 -1.54 -1.12 0.58
CA PHE A 111 -2.71 -1.47 -0.23
C PHE A 111 -2.58 -0.90 -1.62
N TRP A 112 -2.52 -1.80 -2.63
CA TRP A 112 -2.41 -1.49 -4.06
C TRP A 112 -1.30 -0.49 -4.41
N SER A 113 -0.27 -0.40 -3.59
CA SER A 113 0.90 0.46 -3.78
C SER A 113 2.13 -0.33 -4.26
N LEU A 114 2.37 -1.52 -3.69
CA LEU A 114 3.47 -2.41 -4.11
C LEU A 114 3.34 -2.85 -5.59
N ILE A 115 2.16 -2.74 -6.20
CA ILE A 115 1.90 -3.08 -7.60
C ILE A 115 2.70 -2.22 -8.60
N HIS A 116 3.23 -1.07 -8.19
CA HIS A 116 4.03 -0.17 -9.03
C HIS A 116 5.53 -0.41 -8.90
N ILE A 117 5.95 -1.30 -8.02
CA ILE A 117 7.34 -1.63 -7.78
C ILE A 117 7.75 -2.78 -8.71
N PRO A 118 8.82 -2.64 -9.53
CA PRO A 118 9.30 -3.74 -10.35
C PRO A 118 9.83 -4.90 -9.49
N ASP A 119 9.78 -6.11 -10.01
CA ASP A 119 10.05 -7.34 -9.24
C ASP A 119 11.43 -7.35 -8.58
N GLU A 120 12.43 -6.76 -9.23
CA GLU A 120 13.78 -6.62 -8.69
C GLU A 120 13.89 -5.66 -7.51
N ALA A 121 12.96 -4.71 -7.36
CA ALA A 121 12.93 -3.75 -6.27
C ALA A 121 12.01 -4.19 -5.10
N VAL A 122 11.17 -5.21 -5.28
CA VAL A 122 10.29 -5.73 -4.22
C VAL A 122 11.07 -6.18 -2.98
N PRO A 123 12.21 -6.90 -3.08
CA PRO A 123 12.99 -7.27 -1.90
C PRO A 123 13.48 -6.05 -1.08
N VAL A 124 13.79 -4.94 -1.74
CA VAL A 124 14.22 -3.69 -1.08
C VAL A 124 13.05 -3.10 -0.28
N ALA A 125 11.86 -2.99 -0.87
CA ALA A 125 10.67 -2.50 -0.20
C ALA A 125 10.30 -3.38 1.01
N LEU A 126 10.29 -4.71 0.84
CA LEU A 126 10.02 -5.66 1.93
C LEU A 126 11.08 -5.58 3.03
N GLY A 127 12.35 -5.35 2.69
CA GLY A 127 13.42 -5.10 3.66
C GLY A 127 13.16 -3.86 4.51
N HIS A 128 12.70 -2.77 3.92
CA HIS A 128 12.27 -1.56 4.65
C HIS A 128 11.05 -1.84 5.54
N PHE A 129 10.04 -2.57 5.06
CA PHE A 129 8.88 -2.93 5.87
C PHE A 129 9.31 -3.79 7.08
N ARG A 130 10.21 -4.77 6.86
CA ARG A 130 10.74 -5.59 7.94
C ARG A 130 11.53 -4.78 8.97
N ARG A 131 12.34 -3.83 8.51
CA ARG A 131 13.18 -2.97 9.36
C ARG A 131 12.35 -2.06 10.27
N VAL A 132 11.31 -1.42 9.73
CA VAL A 132 10.49 -0.48 10.50
C VAL A 132 9.50 -1.15 11.43
N LEU A 133 9.13 -2.41 11.16
CA LEU A 133 8.25 -3.19 12.03
C LEU A 133 9.00 -3.71 13.25
N ARG A 134 8.37 -3.56 14.42
CA ARG A 134 8.83 -4.20 15.66
C ARG A 134 8.68 -5.73 15.59
N PRO A 135 9.32 -6.50 16.48
CA PRO A 135 9.03 -7.92 16.63
C PRO A 135 7.52 -8.17 16.80
N GLY A 136 6.98 -9.18 16.11
CA GLY A 136 5.54 -9.48 16.06
C GLY A 136 4.68 -8.49 15.26
N GLY A 137 5.27 -7.48 14.62
CA GLY A 137 4.55 -6.47 13.85
C GLY A 137 3.87 -7.03 12.61
N LEU A 138 2.70 -6.48 12.25
CA LEU A 138 1.85 -6.94 11.15
C LEU A 138 2.15 -6.19 9.85
N LEU A 139 2.37 -6.93 8.77
CA LEU A 139 2.40 -6.45 7.40
C LEU A 139 1.14 -6.90 6.65
N THR A 140 0.43 -5.96 6.02
CA THR A 140 -0.72 -6.29 5.17
C THR A 140 -0.53 -5.67 3.79
N ILE A 141 -0.59 -6.51 2.75
CA ILE A 141 -0.37 -6.12 1.35
C ILE A 141 -1.61 -6.42 0.52
N GLY A 142 -2.19 -5.39 -0.11
CA GLY A 142 -3.20 -5.54 -1.16
C GLY A 142 -2.55 -5.48 -2.55
N TYR A 143 -2.89 -6.42 -3.45
CA TYR A 143 -2.25 -6.51 -4.75
C TYR A 143 -3.15 -7.13 -5.83
N HIS A 144 -2.74 -6.99 -7.11
CA HIS A 144 -3.39 -7.62 -8.25
C HIS A 144 -2.79 -9.01 -8.52
N VAL A 145 -3.66 -10.01 -8.62
CA VAL A 145 -3.27 -11.39 -8.91
C VAL A 145 -3.16 -11.58 -10.43
N GLY A 146 -2.11 -12.27 -10.86
CA GLY A 146 -1.88 -12.57 -12.27
C GLY A 146 -0.41 -12.73 -12.60
N ALA A 147 -0.06 -12.57 -13.86
CA ALA A 147 1.30 -12.63 -14.36
C ALA A 147 1.59 -11.48 -15.32
N GLY A 148 2.84 -11.01 -15.29
CA GLY A 148 3.33 -9.96 -16.18
C GLY A 148 3.07 -8.55 -15.69
N THR A 149 3.27 -7.60 -16.60
CA THR A 149 3.22 -6.17 -16.32
C THR A 149 2.37 -5.47 -17.38
N ARG A 150 1.51 -4.59 -16.95
CA ARG A 150 0.70 -3.73 -17.83
C ARG A 150 1.20 -2.29 -17.71
N LEU A 151 1.45 -1.63 -18.85
CA LEU A 151 1.73 -0.19 -18.86
C LEU A 151 0.39 0.56 -18.91
N LYS A 152 0.11 1.36 -17.89
CA LYS A 152 -1.02 2.28 -17.86
C LYS A 152 -0.59 3.62 -18.44
N THR A 153 -1.18 4.01 -19.57
CA THR A 153 -0.85 5.25 -20.31
C THR A 153 -1.90 6.34 -20.13
N GLN A 154 -3.10 5.98 -19.65
CA GLN A 154 -4.17 6.88 -19.32
C GLN A 154 -4.63 6.64 -17.88
N GLY A 155 -4.74 7.70 -17.12
CA GLY A 155 -5.11 7.68 -15.71
C GLY A 155 -6.54 8.11 -15.45
N TYR A 156 -6.78 8.42 -14.23
CA TYR A 156 -8.05 8.90 -13.70
C TYR A 156 -8.38 10.27 -14.29
N GLY A 157 -9.64 10.52 -14.60
CA GLY A 157 -10.04 11.74 -15.29
C GLY A 157 -9.56 11.86 -16.75
N GLY A 158 -9.01 10.77 -17.35
CA GLY A 158 -8.49 10.77 -18.71
C GLY A 158 -7.09 11.38 -18.87
N HIS A 159 -6.43 11.77 -17.77
CA HIS A 159 -5.11 12.38 -17.80
C HIS A 159 -4.02 11.41 -18.25
N PRO A 160 -2.92 11.89 -18.89
CA PRO A 160 -1.81 11.03 -19.28
C PRO A 160 -1.10 10.47 -18.04
N MET A 161 -0.76 9.19 -18.10
CA MET A 161 0.08 8.48 -17.12
C MET A 161 1.14 7.66 -17.83
N ARG A 162 2.20 7.34 -17.10
CA ARG A 162 3.17 6.32 -17.50
C ARG A 162 3.59 5.52 -16.27
N VAL A 163 2.77 4.56 -15.90
CA VAL A 163 3.01 3.72 -14.72
C VAL A 163 2.83 2.25 -15.05
N HIS A 164 3.75 1.43 -14.58
CA HIS A 164 3.63 -0.01 -14.68
C HIS A 164 2.79 -0.55 -13.54
N VAL A 165 1.90 -1.49 -13.87
CA VAL A 165 1.11 -2.27 -12.91
C VAL A 165 1.57 -3.72 -13.04
N HIS A 166 2.24 -4.21 -12.00
CA HIS A 166 2.75 -5.57 -11.93
C HIS A 166 1.68 -6.47 -11.29
N LEU A 167 1.30 -7.52 -12.03
CA LEU A 167 0.43 -8.57 -11.51
C LEU A 167 1.32 -9.67 -10.95
N ARG A 168 0.96 -10.20 -9.77
CA ARG A 168 1.79 -11.21 -9.10
C ARG A 168 0.98 -12.42 -8.71
N GLN A 169 1.58 -13.60 -8.93
CA GLN A 169 0.99 -14.84 -8.45
C GLN A 169 1.11 -14.90 -6.91
N PRO A 170 0.09 -15.42 -6.19
CA PRO A 170 0.10 -15.55 -4.73
C PRO A 170 1.35 -16.24 -4.21
N TRP A 171 1.73 -17.38 -4.80
CA TRP A 171 2.93 -18.12 -4.41
C TRP A 171 4.23 -17.30 -4.56
N TRP A 172 4.29 -16.42 -5.58
CA TRP A 172 5.47 -15.59 -5.85
C TRP A 172 5.64 -14.52 -4.76
N LEU A 173 4.55 -13.79 -4.44
CA LEU A 173 4.59 -12.74 -3.41
C LEU A 173 4.81 -13.34 -2.03
N ALA A 174 4.09 -14.40 -1.67
CA ALA A 174 4.25 -15.09 -0.40
C ALA A 174 5.68 -15.61 -0.19
N ARG A 175 6.32 -16.08 -1.26
CA ARG A 175 7.75 -16.50 -1.22
C ARG A 175 8.64 -15.29 -0.91
N ARG A 176 8.49 -14.15 -1.61
CA ARG A 176 9.30 -12.95 -1.37
C ARG A 176 9.12 -12.39 0.04
N VAL A 177 7.88 -12.42 0.55
CA VAL A 177 7.57 -12.02 1.92
C VAL A 177 8.29 -12.91 2.93
N ARG A 178 8.28 -14.25 2.72
CA ARG A 178 9.04 -15.18 3.59
C ARG A 178 10.56 -14.97 3.50
N GLU A 179 11.10 -14.77 2.30
CA GLU A 179 12.53 -14.48 2.08
C GLU A 179 12.97 -13.19 2.79
N ALA A 180 12.06 -12.23 2.96
CA ALA A 180 12.30 -11.00 3.72
C ALA A 180 12.17 -11.16 5.25
N GLY A 181 11.95 -12.38 5.76
CA GLY A 181 11.91 -12.67 7.19
C GLY A 181 10.54 -12.53 7.86
N PHE A 182 9.47 -12.67 7.07
CA PHE A 182 8.10 -12.71 7.59
C PHE A 182 7.52 -14.11 7.61
N THR A 183 6.57 -14.34 8.51
CA THR A 183 5.67 -15.49 8.47
C THR A 183 4.36 -15.05 7.82
N VAL A 184 3.98 -15.68 6.71
CA VAL A 184 2.68 -15.43 6.07
C VAL A 184 1.62 -16.19 6.86
N GLU A 185 0.63 -15.47 7.39
CA GLU A 185 -0.45 -16.00 8.23
C GLU A 185 -1.72 -16.30 7.45
N ALA A 186 -2.09 -15.40 6.52
CA ALA A 186 -3.30 -15.55 5.72
C ALA A 186 -3.15 -14.86 4.36
N GLU A 187 -3.96 -15.30 3.41
CA GLU A 187 -4.12 -14.66 2.12
C GLU A 187 -5.58 -14.80 1.67
N TRP A 188 -6.23 -13.68 1.40
CA TRP A 188 -7.61 -13.62 0.96
C TRP A 188 -7.68 -13.35 -0.53
N ALA A 189 -8.28 -14.24 -1.30
CA ALA A 189 -8.58 -14.00 -2.70
C ALA A 189 -9.87 -13.15 -2.80
N LEU A 190 -9.80 -12.06 -3.55
CA LEU A 190 -10.91 -11.16 -3.82
C LEU A 190 -11.28 -11.23 -5.30
N ASN A 191 -12.58 -11.41 -5.58
CA ASN A 191 -13.11 -11.46 -6.94
C ASN A 191 -12.31 -12.42 -7.86
N PRO A 192 -12.13 -13.69 -7.47
CA PRO A 192 -11.23 -14.63 -8.17
C PRO A 192 -11.67 -14.94 -9.61
N GLU A 193 -12.93 -14.68 -9.95
CA GLU A 193 -13.48 -14.90 -11.30
C GLU A 193 -13.33 -13.68 -12.22
N ASN A 194 -12.86 -12.53 -11.71
CA ASN A 194 -12.64 -11.35 -12.52
C ASN A 194 -11.39 -11.51 -13.41
N GLU A 195 -11.37 -10.81 -14.54
CA GLU A 195 -10.20 -10.77 -15.45
C GLU A 195 -8.90 -10.37 -14.71
N VAL A 196 -9.00 -9.45 -13.76
CA VAL A 196 -7.93 -9.12 -12.83
C VAL A 196 -8.46 -9.37 -11.42
N SER A 197 -8.17 -10.54 -10.88
CA SER A 197 -8.46 -10.85 -9.49
C SER A 197 -7.50 -10.10 -8.56
N GLN A 198 -7.87 -10.00 -7.30
CA GLN A 198 -7.10 -9.29 -6.28
C GLN A 198 -6.88 -10.20 -5.08
N ALA A 199 -5.87 -9.88 -4.28
CA ALA A 199 -5.66 -10.57 -3.02
C ALA A 199 -5.13 -9.62 -1.94
N ILE A 200 -5.35 -10.01 -0.69
CA ILE A 200 -4.79 -9.36 0.49
C ILE A 200 -4.02 -10.40 1.27
N LEU A 201 -2.72 -10.13 1.47
CA LEU A 201 -1.80 -10.99 2.20
C LEU A 201 -1.53 -10.38 3.58
N PHE A 202 -1.57 -11.21 4.63
CA PHE A 202 -1.23 -10.86 6.01
C PHE A 202 0.01 -11.65 6.44
N ALA A 203 0.99 -10.95 7.01
CA ALA A 203 2.23 -11.56 7.45
C ALA A 203 2.79 -10.86 8.69
N ARG A 204 3.53 -11.60 9.53
CA ARG A 204 4.18 -11.03 10.73
C ARG A 204 5.67 -11.17 10.70
N THR A 205 6.34 -10.23 11.36
CA THR A 205 7.74 -10.39 11.72
C THR A 205 7.85 -11.44 12.84
N ALA A 206 8.97 -12.19 12.89
CA ALA A 206 9.24 -13.04 14.05
C ALA A 206 9.18 -12.22 15.34
N GLY A 207 8.59 -12.83 16.41
CA GLY A 207 8.52 -12.24 17.74
C GLY A 207 9.88 -12.22 18.44
#